data_3330ab15c7adccababe997b15395943f
#
_entry.id   3330ab15c7adccababe997b15395943f
#
_cell.length_a   1.000
_cell.length_b   1.000
_cell.length_c   1.000
_cell.angle_alpha   90.00
_cell.angle_beta   90.00
_cell.angle_gamma   90.00
#
_symmetry.space_group_name_H-M   'P 1'
#
loop_
_entity.id
_entity.type
_entity.pdbx_description
1 polymer ?
#
loop_
_entity_poly.entity_id
_entity_poly.type
_entity_poly.pdbx_seq_one_letter_code
_entity_poly.pdbx_strand_id
1 'polypeptide(L)'
;DRSLVTVPENSLAVTKRNQLQEFCQVEKEVATSTKKYQRLVDWDLPLAFVLVGLISLTFYGLFQFAIKPRVTFPKRARLYEIPQDLPPMVIASNVYSVDLTELDPTEKQATSLKFENLVQATLLDLIDRGNLIFTDDMKQPKLQRVTDKGLADFEKEFLKMAMGNNKQLLVKNLFSDFKIDDKIYNSGEKAVRSAGNRVRKLLKRYLKLITENIHKIIEREQLPNNYRPVAKKELLCLYLSMLLMNLIVFASLGILAWIFLEYGLVFYQFVVSFFIAGGMLYYLLRKCKMVKRDGVLNEEGAENYYYWKSFANMLHEIAHLKDTEVEGVILWNRLLVYAAMFNCADKVTKTMKLRKITIDNPSMNAFVYQDMVYDFHASSHAFVGYGAAANSASSFSVSSGGSSGGGFSGGGGGGGGGAF
;
A
#
# COMPACT_ATOMS: atom_id res chain seq x y z
N ASP A 1 66.69 67.77 29.18
CA ASP A 1 65.25 68.11 29.27
C ASP A 1 64.52 67.48 28.09
N ARG A 2 63.93 66.34 28.34
CA ARG A 2 62.94 65.80 27.42
C ARG A 2 61.59 66.36 27.76
N SER A 3 61.22 67.44 27.09
CA SER A 3 59.86 67.91 27.13
C SER A 3 58.94 66.82 26.49
N LEU A 4 58.14 66.27 27.35
CA LEU A 4 57.03 65.42 26.89
C LEU A 4 56.09 66.30 26.04
N VAL A 5 56.16 66.12 24.74
CA VAL A 5 55.23 66.74 23.81
C VAL A 5 53.86 66.03 24.05
N THR A 6 53.01 66.70 24.85
CA THR A 6 51.63 66.38 24.99
C THR A 6 50.94 66.68 23.66
N VAL A 7 50.65 65.67 22.92
CA VAL A 7 49.85 65.77 21.68
C VAL A 7 48.45 66.19 22.06
N PRO A 8 47.90 67.35 21.61
CA PRO A 8 46.56 67.76 21.98
C PRO A 8 45.52 66.69 21.54
N GLU A 9 44.52 66.52 22.43
CA GLU A 9 43.46 65.50 22.22
C GLU A 9 42.73 65.55 20.84
N ASN A 10 42.75 66.77 20.26
CA ASN A 10 42.17 67.04 18.93
C ASN A 10 43.17 66.98 17.76
N SER A 11 44.38 66.49 17.99
CA SER A 11 45.35 66.41 16.90
C SER A 11 44.93 65.34 15.87
N LEU A 12 45.27 65.55 14.61
CA LEU A 12 44.98 64.70 13.51
C LEU A 12 45.48 63.21 13.74
N ALA A 13 46.58 63.09 14.52
CA ALA A 13 47.16 61.80 14.91
C ALA A 13 46.28 61.06 15.95
N VAL A 14 45.70 61.78 16.93
CA VAL A 14 44.81 61.26 17.96
C VAL A 14 43.49 60.84 17.29
N THR A 15 42.96 61.68 16.41
CA THR A 15 41.74 61.35 15.63
C THR A 15 41.89 60.07 14.74
N LYS A 16 43.02 60.00 14.04
CA LYS A 16 43.34 58.83 13.25
C LYS A 16 43.54 57.53 14.10
N ARG A 17 44.13 57.66 15.27
CA ARG A 17 44.32 56.60 16.24
C ARG A 17 42.99 56.10 16.79
N ASN A 18 42.09 56.96 17.12
CA ASN A 18 40.74 56.63 17.59
C ASN A 18 39.91 55.98 16.50
N GLN A 19 39.95 56.48 15.28
CA GLN A 19 39.29 55.86 14.13
C GLN A 19 39.84 54.47 13.85
N LEU A 20 41.15 54.24 14.01
CA LEU A 20 41.77 52.94 13.81
C LEU A 20 41.39 51.96 14.93
N GLN A 21 41.26 52.46 16.18
CA GLN A 21 40.75 51.65 17.30
C GLN A 21 39.25 51.28 17.12
N GLU A 22 38.45 52.22 16.70
CA GLU A 22 37.03 52.00 16.37
C GLU A 22 36.89 50.97 15.24
N PHE A 23 37.68 51.10 14.17
CA PHE A 23 37.72 50.15 13.06
C PHE A 23 38.12 48.74 13.53
N CYS A 24 39.15 48.61 14.36
CA CYS A 24 39.57 47.33 14.93
C CYS A 24 38.53 46.73 15.88
N GLN A 25 37.77 47.55 16.59
CA GLN A 25 36.64 47.06 17.42
C GLN A 25 35.51 46.53 16.55
N VAL A 26 35.08 47.27 15.52
CA VAL A 26 34.06 46.85 14.57
C VAL A 26 34.49 45.57 13.85
N GLU A 27 35.75 45.49 13.42
CA GLU A 27 36.28 44.29 12.76
C GLU A 27 36.25 43.05 13.70
N LYS A 28 36.61 43.22 14.98
CA LYS A 28 36.50 42.17 16.02
C LYS A 28 35.05 41.76 16.27
N GLU A 29 34.13 42.71 16.33
CA GLU A 29 32.69 42.42 16.51
C GLU A 29 32.13 41.67 15.31
N VAL A 30 32.48 42.08 14.09
CA VAL A 30 32.10 41.39 12.86
C VAL A 30 32.68 39.97 12.83
N ALA A 31 33.97 39.81 13.15
CA ALA A 31 34.63 38.51 13.18
C ALA A 31 34.03 37.58 14.25
N THR A 32 33.64 38.10 15.43
CA THR A 32 32.97 37.30 16.47
C THR A 32 31.53 36.95 16.12
N SER A 33 30.80 37.84 15.50
CA SER A 33 29.44 37.57 15.00
C SER A 33 29.46 36.54 13.86
N THR A 34 30.40 36.64 12.92
CA THR A 34 30.59 35.68 11.83
C THR A 34 30.92 34.30 12.37
N LYS A 35 31.82 34.18 13.35
CA LYS A 35 32.13 32.90 14.01
C LYS A 35 30.93 32.29 14.72
N LYS A 36 30.14 33.12 15.44
CA LYS A 36 28.89 32.63 16.07
C LYS A 36 27.88 32.16 15.05
N TYR A 37 27.72 32.89 13.96
CA TYR A 37 26.84 32.54 12.87
C TYR A 37 27.26 31.23 12.20
N GLN A 38 28.53 31.07 11.86
CA GLN A 38 29.06 29.81 11.30
C GLN A 38 28.81 28.62 12.23
N ARG A 39 29.11 28.78 13.52
CA ARG A 39 28.85 27.72 14.51
C ARG A 39 27.37 27.35 14.57
N LEU A 40 26.47 28.33 14.55
CA LEU A 40 25.03 28.14 14.60
C LEU A 40 24.55 27.34 13.37
N VAL A 41 25.03 27.66 12.17
CA VAL A 41 24.59 27.04 10.94
C VAL A 41 25.25 25.65 10.74
N ASP A 42 26.54 25.52 11.09
CA ASP A 42 27.29 24.30 10.87
C ASP A 42 26.99 23.20 11.90
N TRP A 43 26.67 23.57 13.14
CA TRP A 43 26.57 22.61 14.24
C TRP A 43 25.27 22.71 15.04
N ASP A 44 24.88 23.88 15.49
CA ASP A 44 23.81 24.05 16.46
C ASP A 44 22.43 23.73 15.82
N LEU A 45 22.18 24.21 14.61
CA LEU A 45 20.93 23.94 13.87
C LEU A 45 20.81 22.48 13.39
N PRO A 46 21.81 21.87 12.76
CA PRO A 46 21.74 20.45 12.41
C PRO A 46 21.55 19.54 13.64
N LEU A 47 22.25 19.84 14.74
CA LEU A 47 22.08 19.12 16.00
C LEU A 47 20.65 19.26 16.53
N ALA A 48 20.08 20.46 16.51
CA ALA A 48 18.71 20.71 16.92
C ALA A 48 17.71 19.91 16.05
N PHE A 49 17.92 19.81 14.73
CA PHE A 49 17.08 19.01 13.84
C PHE A 49 17.16 17.51 14.18
N VAL A 50 18.34 17.00 14.46
CA VAL A 50 18.51 15.60 14.91
C VAL A 50 17.76 15.37 16.22
N LEU A 51 17.89 16.26 17.19
CA LEU A 51 17.20 16.14 18.48
C LEU A 51 15.68 16.19 18.33
N VAL A 52 15.16 17.15 17.57
CA VAL A 52 13.72 17.25 17.28
C VAL A 52 13.22 16.00 16.52
N GLY A 53 14.02 15.49 15.58
CA GLY A 53 13.73 14.25 14.87
C GLY A 53 13.66 13.05 15.81
N LEU A 54 14.60 12.91 16.74
CA LEU A 54 14.59 11.82 17.74
C LEU A 54 13.37 11.93 18.69
N ILE A 55 13.02 13.14 19.12
CA ILE A 55 11.82 13.37 19.93
C ILE A 55 10.57 12.99 19.14
N SER A 56 10.49 13.36 17.86
CA SER A 56 9.37 12.97 16.98
C SER A 56 9.27 11.45 16.84
N LEU A 57 10.39 10.74 16.63
CA LEU A 57 10.43 9.30 16.57
C LEU A 57 10.00 8.66 17.90
N THR A 58 10.35 9.27 19.03
CA THR A 58 9.90 8.81 20.36
C THR A 58 8.38 8.90 20.47
N PHE A 59 7.76 10.02 20.09
CA PHE A 59 6.30 10.16 20.08
C PHE A 59 5.63 9.15 19.14
N TYR A 60 6.21 8.91 17.98
CA TYR A 60 5.73 7.86 17.06
C TYR A 60 5.86 6.46 17.68
N GLY A 61 6.96 6.17 18.37
CA GLY A 61 7.17 4.92 19.12
C GLY A 61 6.13 4.73 20.23
N LEU A 62 5.85 5.79 21.00
CA LEU A 62 4.80 5.78 22.03
C LEU A 62 3.42 5.54 21.41
N PHE A 63 3.11 6.16 20.28
CA PHE A 63 1.89 5.88 19.54
C PHE A 63 1.81 4.40 19.12
N GLN A 64 2.88 3.84 18.52
CA GLN A 64 2.90 2.43 18.11
C GLN A 64 2.75 1.48 19.32
N PHE A 65 3.35 1.82 20.44
CA PHE A 65 3.20 1.04 21.68
C PHE A 65 1.77 1.11 22.23
N ALA A 66 1.14 2.29 22.20
CA ALA A 66 -0.21 2.50 22.70
C ALA A 66 -1.29 1.76 21.89
N ILE A 67 -1.11 1.69 20.55
CA ILE A 67 -2.08 1.01 19.67
C ILE A 67 -1.86 -0.50 19.59
N LYS A 68 -0.74 -1.01 20.10
CA LYS A 68 -0.42 -2.44 20.05
C LYS A 68 -1.34 -3.23 21.00
N PRO A 69 -1.99 -4.31 20.50
CA PRO A 69 -2.74 -5.23 21.38
C PRO A 69 -1.83 -5.81 22.47
N ARG A 70 -2.38 -5.98 23.66
CA ARG A 70 -1.60 -6.49 24.81
C ARG A 70 -1.34 -7.98 24.76
N VAL A 71 -2.01 -8.69 23.87
CA VAL A 71 -1.82 -10.13 23.66
C VAL A 71 -0.53 -10.41 22.91
N THR A 72 0.28 -11.33 23.41
CA THR A 72 1.51 -11.77 22.76
C THR A 72 1.35 -13.18 22.24
N PHE A 73 1.63 -13.36 20.95
CA PHE A 73 1.55 -14.64 20.28
C PHE A 73 2.93 -15.15 19.87
N PRO A 74 3.15 -16.50 19.81
CA PRO A 74 4.36 -17.08 19.28
C PRO A 74 4.66 -16.59 17.86
N LYS A 75 5.91 -16.30 17.59
CA LYS A 75 6.34 -15.95 16.23
C LYS A 75 6.37 -17.21 15.35
N ARG A 76 5.93 -17.09 14.08
CA ARG A 76 5.98 -18.16 13.06
C ARG A 76 5.21 -19.44 13.44
N ALA A 77 4.09 -19.30 14.14
CA ALA A 77 3.21 -20.44 14.34
C ALA A 77 2.62 -20.89 13.00
N ARG A 78 2.30 -22.18 12.90
CA ARG A 78 1.57 -22.81 11.79
C ARG A 78 0.25 -23.32 12.34
N LEU A 79 -0.84 -23.00 11.65
CA LEU A 79 -2.15 -23.55 11.92
C LEU A 79 -2.56 -24.42 10.74
N TYR A 80 -2.94 -25.66 11.00
CA TYR A 80 -3.30 -26.63 9.96
C TYR A 80 -4.82 -26.65 9.66
N GLU A 81 -5.58 -26.06 10.55
CA GLU A 81 -7.03 -25.91 10.40
C GLU A 81 -7.39 -24.52 9.87
N ILE A 82 -8.49 -24.45 9.13
CA ILE A 82 -9.04 -23.18 8.64
C ILE A 82 -9.64 -22.44 9.85
N PRO A 83 -9.19 -21.22 10.15
CA PRO A 83 -9.68 -20.51 11.35
C PRO A 83 -11.18 -20.28 11.34
N GLN A 84 -11.72 -19.91 10.18
CA GLN A 84 -13.16 -19.68 9.97
C GLN A 84 -13.48 -19.97 8.50
N ASP A 85 -14.52 -20.77 8.25
CA ASP A 85 -14.97 -21.09 6.88
C ASP A 85 -15.89 -19.99 6.34
N LEU A 86 -15.28 -18.90 5.91
CA LEU A 86 -15.95 -17.70 5.37
C LEU A 86 -15.48 -17.43 3.94
N PRO A 87 -16.30 -16.72 3.14
CA PRO A 87 -15.87 -16.30 1.80
C PRO A 87 -14.63 -15.39 1.86
N PRO A 88 -13.67 -15.53 0.90
CA PRO A 88 -12.40 -14.81 0.91
C PRO A 88 -12.53 -13.28 1.05
N MET A 89 -13.49 -12.65 0.36
CA MET A 89 -13.72 -11.21 0.45
C MET A 89 -14.26 -10.77 1.81
N VAL A 90 -15.03 -11.62 2.50
CA VAL A 90 -15.50 -11.35 3.86
C VAL A 90 -14.33 -11.37 4.83
N ILE A 91 -13.45 -12.37 4.72
CA ILE A 91 -12.22 -12.45 5.53
C ILE A 91 -11.32 -11.24 5.29
N ALA A 92 -11.11 -10.88 4.01
CA ALA A 92 -10.31 -9.72 3.66
C ALA A 92 -10.85 -8.42 4.27
N SER A 93 -12.16 -8.23 4.24
CA SER A 93 -12.81 -7.05 4.82
C SER A 93 -12.81 -7.09 6.35
N ASN A 94 -13.17 -8.20 6.98
CA ASN A 94 -13.33 -8.30 8.43
C ASN A 94 -12.00 -8.44 9.17
N VAL A 95 -11.16 -9.41 8.78
CA VAL A 95 -9.90 -9.73 9.50
C VAL A 95 -8.78 -8.78 9.10
N TYR A 96 -8.70 -8.42 7.81
CA TYR A 96 -7.59 -7.64 7.27
C TYR A 96 -7.93 -6.16 7.03
N SER A 97 -9.17 -5.74 7.26
CA SER A 97 -9.65 -4.38 7.01
C SER A 97 -9.34 -3.89 5.58
N VAL A 98 -9.50 -4.78 4.61
CA VAL A 98 -9.35 -4.45 3.20
C VAL A 98 -10.56 -3.66 2.73
N ASP A 99 -10.32 -2.45 2.17
CA ASP A 99 -11.38 -1.67 1.54
C ASP A 99 -11.58 -2.15 0.10
N LEU A 100 -12.57 -2.91 -0.12
CA LEU A 100 -12.91 -3.45 -1.44
C LEU A 100 -13.52 -2.40 -2.40
N THR A 101 -13.59 -1.14 -1.99
CA THR A 101 -14.02 -0.04 -2.90
C THR A 101 -12.93 0.38 -3.88
N GLU A 102 -11.67 -0.06 -3.67
CA GLU A 102 -10.52 0.25 -4.51
C GLU A 102 -9.83 -1.04 -4.98
N LEU A 103 -9.30 -1.03 -6.21
CA LEU A 103 -8.57 -2.16 -6.79
C LEU A 103 -7.14 -2.29 -6.26
N ASP A 104 -6.61 -1.24 -5.67
CA ASP A 104 -5.28 -1.23 -5.07
C ASP A 104 -5.40 -1.07 -3.56
N PRO A 105 -5.38 -2.20 -2.81
CA PRO A 105 -5.46 -2.17 -1.36
C PRO A 105 -4.15 -1.76 -0.67
N THR A 106 -3.10 -1.37 -1.42
CA THR A 106 -1.77 -1.05 -0.85
C THR A 106 -1.78 0.10 0.14
N GLU A 107 -2.82 0.94 0.15
CA GLU A 107 -2.99 2.00 1.13
C GLU A 107 -3.47 1.53 2.51
N LYS A 108 -3.65 0.23 2.72
CA LYS A 108 -4.30 -0.30 3.91
C LYS A 108 -3.35 -0.86 4.95
N GLN A 109 -3.81 -0.79 6.19
CA GLN A 109 -2.97 -0.91 7.38
C GLN A 109 -2.26 -2.26 7.55
N ALA A 110 -2.75 -3.34 7.00
CA ALA A 110 -2.29 -4.66 7.41
C ALA A 110 -2.09 -5.64 6.25
N THR A 111 -2.27 -5.25 5.00
CA THR A 111 -2.46 -6.28 4.00
C THR A 111 -1.30 -6.47 3.06
N SER A 112 -0.84 -7.71 3.02
CA SER A 112 -0.18 -8.32 1.87
C SER A 112 -1.19 -8.81 0.82
N LEU A 113 -2.51 -8.66 1.05
CA LEU A 113 -3.55 -9.14 0.15
C LEU A 113 -3.71 -8.20 -1.03
N LYS A 114 -3.55 -8.74 -2.23
CA LYS A 114 -3.81 -8.01 -3.47
C LYS A 114 -5.24 -8.26 -3.93
N PHE A 115 -5.85 -7.28 -4.57
CA PHE A 115 -7.22 -7.41 -5.08
C PHE A 115 -7.35 -8.55 -6.10
N GLU A 116 -6.37 -8.73 -6.98
CA GLU A 116 -6.31 -9.83 -7.95
C GLU A 116 -6.39 -11.21 -7.29
N ASN A 117 -5.76 -11.38 -6.13
CA ASN A 117 -5.79 -12.63 -5.38
C ASN A 117 -7.16 -12.88 -4.75
N LEU A 118 -7.84 -11.82 -4.30
CA LEU A 118 -9.21 -11.90 -3.77
C LEU A 118 -10.20 -12.27 -4.86
N VAL A 119 -10.04 -11.74 -6.08
CA VAL A 119 -10.83 -12.12 -7.25
C VAL A 119 -10.65 -13.59 -7.56
N GLN A 120 -9.40 -14.06 -7.65
CA GLN A 120 -9.08 -15.45 -7.91
C GLN A 120 -9.64 -16.37 -6.83
N ALA A 121 -9.46 -16.04 -5.57
CA ALA A 121 -9.98 -16.83 -4.44
C ALA A 121 -11.50 -16.90 -4.44
N THR A 122 -12.19 -15.80 -4.76
CA THR A 122 -13.65 -15.77 -4.83
C THR A 122 -14.19 -16.64 -5.97
N LEU A 123 -13.54 -16.61 -7.14
CA LEU A 123 -13.90 -17.51 -8.24
C LEU A 123 -13.70 -18.97 -7.86
N LEU A 124 -12.60 -19.33 -7.19
CA LEU A 124 -12.35 -20.68 -6.71
C LEU A 124 -13.34 -21.12 -5.63
N ASP A 125 -13.72 -20.23 -4.72
CA ASP A 125 -14.74 -20.51 -3.72
C ASP A 125 -16.10 -20.84 -4.35
N LEU A 126 -16.47 -20.12 -5.41
CA LEU A 126 -17.69 -20.38 -6.16
C LEU A 126 -17.63 -21.71 -6.96
N ILE A 127 -16.43 -22.08 -7.43
CA ILE A 127 -16.21 -23.39 -8.09
C ILE A 127 -16.26 -24.51 -7.05
N ASP A 128 -15.65 -24.34 -5.91
CA ASP A 128 -15.66 -25.32 -4.83
C ASP A 128 -17.08 -25.64 -4.35
N ARG A 129 -17.92 -24.62 -4.23
CA ARG A 129 -19.33 -24.75 -3.85
C ARG A 129 -20.25 -25.21 -4.98
N GLY A 130 -19.72 -25.41 -6.21
CA GLY A 130 -20.48 -25.88 -7.37
C GLY A 130 -21.39 -24.82 -8.02
N ASN A 131 -21.27 -23.55 -7.67
CA ASN A 131 -21.98 -22.46 -8.34
C ASN A 131 -21.43 -22.17 -9.73
N LEU A 132 -20.12 -22.40 -9.91
CA LEU A 132 -19.41 -22.35 -11.18
C LEU A 132 -18.77 -23.69 -11.48
N ILE A 133 -18.71 -24.05 -12.77
CA ILE A 133 -17.98 -25.23 -13.25
C ILE A 133 -17.15 -24.87 -14.49
N PHE A 134 -16.08 -25.64 -14.75
CA PHE A 134 -15.42 -25.63 -16.04
C PHE A 134 -16.16 -26.53 -17.04
N THR A 135 -16.21 -26.08 -18.28
CA THR A 135 -16.65 -26.94 -19.38
C THR A 135 -15.48 -27.75 -19.93
N ASP A 136 -15.79 -28.90 -20.57
CA ASP A 136 -14.82 -29.93 -20.97
C ASP A 136 -13.79 -29.49 -22.04
N ASP A 137 -13.89 -28.29 -22.61
CA ASP A 137 -12.92 -27.80 -23.61
C ASP A 137 -11.68 -27.19 -22.91
N MET A 138 -10.69 -28.03 -22.69
CA MET A 138 -9.46 -27.68 -21.96
C MET A 138 -8.49 -26.79 -22.73
N LYS A 139 -8.62 -26.66 -24.05
CA LYS A 139 -7.80 -25.72 -24.86
C LYS A 139 -8.28 -24.29 -24.72
N GLN A 140 -9.56 -24.12 -24.42
CA GLN A 140 -10.15 -22.80 -24.18
C GLN A 140 -11.11 -22.90 -22.97
N PRO A 141 -10.59 -22.87 -21.75
CA PRO A 141 -11.40 -23.08 -20.56
C PRO A 141 -12.49 -22.02 -20.44
N LYS A 142 -13.73 -22.51 -20.30
CA LYS A 142 -14.90 -21.68 -20.08
C LYS A 142 -15.43 -21.93 -18.68
N LEU A 143 -15.81 -20.86 -18.01
CA LEU A 143 -16.61 -20.92 -16.79
C LEU A 143 -18.09 -20.87 -17.13
N GLN A 144 -18.83 -21.78 -16.54
CA GLN A 144 -20.28 -21.84 -16.65
C GLN A 144 -20.92 -21.64 -15.28
N ARG A 145 -21.90 -20.75 -15.22
CA ARG A 145 -22.76 -20.54 -14.06
C ARG A 145 -23.82 -21.63 -14.02
N VAL A 146 -23.84 -22.43 -12.95
CA VAL A 146 -24.74 -23.57 -12.78
C VAL A 146 -25.98 -23.15 -12.01
N THR A 147 -25.79 -22.54 -10.85
CA THR A 147 -26.88 -22.19 -9.94
C THR A 147 -26.55 -20.93 -9.13
N ASP A 148 -27.59 -20.20 -8.79
CA ASP A 148 -27.52 -19.06 -7.88
C ASP A 148 -27.91 -19.42 -6.44
N LYS A 149 -28.25 -20.69 -6.21
CA LYS A 149 -28.66 -21.18 -4.90
C LYS A 149 -27.48 -21.08 -3.94
N GLY A 150 -27.71 -20.48 -2.78
CA GLY A 150 -26.68 -20.33 -1.75
C GLY A 150 -25.72 -19.15 -1.99
N LEU A 151 -25.87 -18.39 -3.10
CA LEU A 151 -25.05 -17.19 -3.33
C LEU A 151 -25.50 -16.06 -2.41
N ALA A 152 -24.53 -15.46 -1.75
CA ALA A 152 -24.70 -14.18 -1.06
C ALA A 152 -24.88 -13.02 -2.06
N ASP A 153 -25.47 -11.92 -1.64
CA ASP A 153 -25.75 -10.80 -2.54
C ASP A 153 -24.48 -10.17 -3.11
N PHE A 154 -23.38 -10.11 -2.35
CA PHE A 154 -22.11 -9.63 -2.88
C PHE A 154 -21.54 -10.56 -3.97
N GLU A 155 -21.77 -11.87 -3.86
CA GLU A 155 -21.30 -12.86 -4.84
C GLU A 155 -22.10 -12.77 -6.14
N LYS A 156 -23.41 -12.48 -6.06
CA LYS A 156 -24.23 -12.20 -7.23
C LYS A 156 -23.73 -10.96 -7.98
N GLU A 157 -23.40 -9.88 -7.24
CA GLU A 157 -22.82 -8.68 -7.84
C GLU A 157 -21.40 -8.92 -8.37
N PHE A 158 -20.61 -9.72 -7.69
CA PHE A 158 -19.29 -10.15 -8.17
C PHE A 158 -19.40 -10.97 -9.48
N LEU A 159 -20.32 -11.92 -9.58
CA LEU A 159 -20.54 -12.67 -10.80
C LEU A 159 -21.04 -11.80 -11.95
N LYS A 160 -21.92 -10.82 -11.69
CA LYS A 160 -22.33 -9.84 -12.69
C LYS A 160 -21.13 -8.99 -13.16
N MET A 161 -20.25 -8.62 -12.25
CA MET A 161 -19.02 -7.89 -12.57
C MET A 161 -18.08 -8.76 -13.41
N ALA A 162 -17.91 -10.05 -13.11
CA ALA A 162 -16.98 -10.94 -13.78
C ALA A 162 -17.47 -11.44 -15.13
N MET A 163 -18.75 -11.79 -15.25
CA MET A 163 -19.33 -12.48 -16.41
C MET A 163 -20.41 -11.67 -17.14
N GLY A 164 -20.81 -10.51 -16.60
CA GLY A 164 -21.96 -9.76 -17.11
C GLY A 164 -23.25 -10.59 -17.00
N ASN A 165 -24.03 -10.63 -18.07
CA ASN A 165 -25.25 -11.43 -18.17
C ASN A 165 -25.01 -12.82 -18.81
N ASN A 166 -23.76 -13.19 -19.08
CA ASN A 166 -23.44 -14.45 -19.75
C ASN A 166 -23.55 -15.61 -18.77
N LYS A 167 -24.19 -16.70 -19.22
CA LYS A 167 -24.21 -17.96 -18.47
C LYS A 167 -22.89 -18.73 -18.58
N GLN A 168 -22.18 -18.53 -19.67
CA GLN A 168 -20.91 -19.20 -19.97
C GLN A 168 -19.96 -18.20 -20.63
N LEU A 169 -18.71 -18.17 -20.20
CA LEU A 169 -17.70 -17.27 -20.72
C LEU A 169 -16.31 -17.91 -20.68
N LEU A 170 -15.46 -17.60 -21.66
CA LEU A 170 -14.04 -17.99 -21.63
C LEU A 170 -13.36 -17.31 -20.42
N VAL A 171 -12.49 -18.03 -19.73
CA VAL A 171 -11.75 -17.50 -18.57
C VAL A 171 -10.99 -16.20 -18.95
N LYS A 172 -10.36 -16.17 -20.11
CA LYS A 172 -9.65 -14.97 -20.61
C LYS A 172 -10.55 -13.76 -20.89
N ASN A 173 -11.85 -13.95 -21.00
CA ASN A 173 -12.83 -12.89 -21.28
C ASN A 173 -13.55 -12.43 -20.00
N LEU A 174 -13.21 -12.99 -18.84
CA LEU A 174 -13.72 -12.48 -17.57
C LEU A 174 -13.40 -10.98 -17.44
N PHE A 175 -14.36 -10.23 -16.93
CA PHE A 175 -14.24 -8.78 -16.75
C PHE A 175 -14.08 -7.96 -18.04
N SER A 176 -14.39 -8.55 -19.21
CA SER A 176 -14.23 -7.84 -20.51
C SER A 176 -15.05 -6.56 -20.63
N ASP A 177 -16.13 -6.39 -19.87
CA ASP A 177 -16.95 -5.16 -19.84
C ASP A 177 -16.16 -3.93 -19.33
N PHE A 178 -15.03 -4.15 -18.66
CA PHE A 178 -14.14 -3.11 -18.14
C PHE A 178 -12.97 -2.80 -19.08
N LYS A 179 -12.79 -3.59 -20.14
CA LYS A 179 -11.76 -3.34 -21.16
C LYS A 179 -12.18 -2.16 -22.04
N ILE A 180 -11.30 -1.17 -22.19
CA ILE A 180 -11.46 -0.10 -23.18
C ILE A 180 -10.94 -0.64 -24.52
N ASP A 181 -11.76 -0.56 -25.57
CA ASP A 181 -11.36 -1.02 -26.91
C ASP A 181 -10.19 -0.15 -27.42
N ASP A 182 -9.18 -0.81 -27.98
CA ASP A 182 -7.98 -0.16 -28.54
C ASP A 182 -8.33 0.88 -29.63
N LYS A 183 -9.44 0.68 -30.37
CA LYS A 183 -9.95 1.64 -31.36
C LYS A 183 -10.34 2.98 -30.75
N ILE A 184 -10.75 3.00 -29.48
CA ILE A 184 -11.16 4.23 -28.79
C ILE A 184 -9.96 5.15 -28.59
N TYR A 185 -8.76 4.60 -28.33
CA TYR A 185 -7.55 5.40 -28.17
C TYR A 185 -7.18 6.20 -29.43
N ASN A 186 -7.61 5.73 -30.59
CA ASN A 186 -7.41 6.41 -31.88
C ASN A 186 -8.55 7.39 -32.22
N SER A 187 -9.61 7.45 -31.41
CA SER A 187 -10.82 8.24 -31.69
C SER A 187 -10.80 9.67 -31.10
N GLY A 188 -9.64 10.08 -30.53
CA GLY A 188 -9.42 11.41 -29.98
C GLY A 188 -9.69 11.52 -28.47
N GLU A 189 -9.14 12.58 -27.87
CA GLU A 189 -9.09 12.81 -26.41
C GLU A 189 -10.46 12.69 -25.72
N LYS A 190 -11.48 13.31 -26.31
CA LYS A 190 -12.84 13.33 -25.72
C LYS A 190 -13.47 11.94 -25.66
N ALA A 191 -13.24 11.10 -26.67
CA ALA A 191 -13.73 9.73 -26.72
C ALA A 191 -13.01 8.86 -25.66
N VAL A 192 -11.69 8.98 -25.54
CA VAL A 192 -10.87 8.27 -24.55
C VAL A 192 -11.30 8.63 -23.13
N ARG A 193 -11.45 9.94 -22.83
CA ARG A 193 -11.93 10.39 -21.51
C ARG A 193 -13.32 9.88 -21.17
N SER A 194 -14.24 9.90 -22.14
CA SER A 194 -15.61 9.42 -21.96
C SER A 194 -15.63 7.93 -21.64
N ALA A 195 -14.85 7.12 -22.38
CA ALA A 195 -14.74 5.69 -22.14
C ALA A 195 -14.11 5.39 -20.77
N GLY A 196 -13.01 6.07 -20.43
CA GLY A 196 -12.36 5.94 -19.12
C GLY A 196 -13.31 6.27 -17.96
N ASN A 197 -14.04 7.38 -18.07
CA ASN A 197 -15.01 7.77 -17.05
C ASN A 197 -16.18 6.79 -16.93
N ARG A 198 -16.66 6.22 -18.05
CA ARG A 198 -17.70 5.18 -18.03
C ARG A 198 -17.25 3.94 -17.29
N VAL A 199 -16.09 3.41 -17.64
CA VAL A 199 -15.53 2.20 -17.00
C VAL A 199 -15.26 2.45 -15.52
N ARG A 200 -14.64 3.58 -15.17
CA ARG A 200 -14.38 3.96 -13.78
C ARG A 200 -15.66 4.08 -12.94
N LYS A 201 -16.72 4.66 -13.51
CA LYS A 201 -18.02 4.79 -12.83
C LYS A 201 -18.69 3.42 -12.64
N LEU A 202 -18.61 2.54 -13.64
CA LEU A 202 -19.15 1.19 -13.58
C LEU A 202 -18.40 0.37 -12.51
N LEU A 203 -17.08 0.39 -12.54
CA LEU A 203 -16.23 -0.28 -11.56
C LEU A 203 -16.54 0.18 -10.14
N LYS A 204 -16.54 1.49 -9.91
CA LYS A 204 -16.85 2.06 -8.59
C LYS A 204 -18.23 1.63 -8.08
N ARG A 205 -19.22 1.52 -8.97
CA ARG A 205 -20.57 1.04 -8.60
C ARG A 205 -20.54 -0.40 -8.12
N TYR A 206 -19.89 -1.33 -8.84
CA TYR A 206 -19.82 -2.74 -8.45
C TYR A 206 -19.04 -2.91 -7.14
N LEU A 207 -17.87 -2.29 -7.02
CA LEU A 207 -17.04 -2.39 -5.81
C LEU A 207 -17.79 -1.85 -4.58
N LYS A 208 -18.54 -0.76 -4.73
CA LYS A 208 -19.35 -0.21 -3.66
C LYS A 208 -20.46 -1.18 -3.24
N LEU A 209 -21.22 -1.75 -4.20
CA LEU A 209 -22.27 -2.71 -3.92
C LEU A 209 -21.74 -3.98 -3.26
N ILE A 210 -20.60 -4.51 -3.72
CA ILE A 210 -19.92 -5.64 -3.12
C ILE A 210 -19.57 -5.34 -1.66
N THR A 211 -18.93 -4.19 -1.41
CA THR A 211 -18.53 -3.77 -0.06
C THR A 211 -19.74 -3.61 0.88
N GLU A 212 -20.79 -2.95 0.43
CA GLU A 212 -22.01 -2.76 1.21
C GLU A 212 -22.68 -4.09 1.58
N ASN A 213 -22.72 -5.04 0.63
CA ASN A 213 -23.31 -6.35 0.88
C ASN A 213 -22.41 -7.24 1.77
N ILE A 214 -21.08 -7.09 1.71
CA ILE A 214 -20.17 -7.76 2.65
C ILE A 214 -20.40 -7.23 4.08
N HIS A 215 -20.54 -5.93 4.27
CA HIS A 215 -20.84 -5.36 5.59
C HIS A 215 -22.15 -5.90 6.16
N LYS A 216 -23.19 -6.07 5.33
CA LYS A 216 -24.45 -6.70 5.77
C LYS A 216 -24.27 -8.15 6.22
N ILE A 217 -23.34 -8.90 5.60
CA ILE A 217 -23.02 -10.26 6.03
C ILE A 217 -22.31 -10.23 7.39
N ILE A 218 -21.30 -9.36 7.54
CA ILE A 218 -20.57 -9.19 8.79
C ILE A 218 -21.54 -8.89 9.95
N GLU A 219 -22.52 -8.01 9.71
CA GLU A 219 -23.56 -7.66 10.70
C GLU A 219 -24.52 -8.82 10.95
N ARG A 220 -25.02 -9.49 9.88
CA ARG A 220 -25.98 -10.59 9.98
C ARG A 220 -25.42 -11.82 10.70
N GLU A 221 -24.19 -12.20 10.37
CA GLU A 221 -23.48 -13.34 10.98
C GLU A 221 -22.86 -12.96 12.33
N GLN A 222 -23.05 -11.73 12.80
CA GLN A 222 -22.50 -11.22 14.06
C GLN A 222 -20.99 -11.47 14.19
N LEU A 223 -20.26 -11.31 13.07
CA LEU A 223 -18.80 -11.50 13.08
C LEU A 223 -18.14 -10.51 14.02
N PRO A 224 -17.09 -10.93 14.75
CA PRO A 224 -16.43 -10.06 15.72
C PRO A 224 -15.88 -8.81 15.06
N ASN A 225 -16.03 -7.68 15.74
CA ASN A 225 -15.43 -6.43 15.30
C ASN A 225 -13.94 -6.44 15.68
N ASN A 226 -13.09 -6.81 14.74
CA ASN A 226 -11.66 -6.96 14.94
C ASN A 226 -10.91 -5.64 15.14
N TYR A 227 -11.56 -4.50 14.83
CA TYR A 227 -10.94 -3.18 14.86
C TYR A 227 -11.68 -2.23 15.80
N ARG A 228 -10.91 -1.51 16.62
CA ARG A 228 -11.43 -0.43 17.44
C ARG A 228 -11.02 0.94 16.87
N PRO A 229 -11.83 1.98 17.06
CA PRO A 229 -11.39 3.33 16.75
C PRO A 229 -10.22 3.72 17.64
N VAL A 230 -9.31 4.52 17.09
CA VAL A 230 -8.14 5.01 17.84
C VAL A 230 -8.58 6.07 18.83
N ALA A 231 -8.14 5.94 20.08
CA ALA A 231 -8.46 6.90 21.12
C ALA A 231 -7.79 8.27 20.84
N LYS A 232 -8.46 9.35 21.24
CA LYS A 232 -7.92 10.72 21.07
C LYS A 232 -6.54 10.90 21.70
N LYS A 233 -6.28 10.25 22.85
CA LYS A 233 -4.99 10.28 23.54
C LYS A 233 -3.88 9.60 22.72
N GLU A 234 -4.20 8.50 22.06
CA GLU A 234 -3.26 7.78 21.18
C GLU A 234 -2.93 8.63 19.95
N LEU A 235 -3.96 9.24 19.33
CA LEU A 235 -3.78 10.15 18.19
C LEU A 235 -2.94 11.39 18.54
N LEU A 236 -2.99 11.87 19.79
CA LEU A 236 -2.21 13.01 20.23
C LEU A 236 -0.71 12.77 20.04
N CYS A 237 -0.19 11.60 20.41
CA CYS A 237 1.22 11.25 20.19
C CYS A 237 1.58 11.29 18.70
N LEU A 238 0.70 10.78 17.84
CA LEU A 238 0.91 10.83 16.39
C LEU A 238 0.91 12.26 15.86
N TYR A 239 -0.01 13.11 16.34
CA TYR A 239 -0.07 14.52 15.95
C TYR A 239 1.15 15.30 16.42
N LEU A 240 1.65 15.05 17.65
CA LEU A 240 2.88 15.67 18.14
C LEU A 240 4.08 15.27 17.27
N SER A 241 4.20 14.00 16.90
CA SER A 241 5.23 13.56 15.97
C SER A 241 5.13 14.28 14.61
N MET A 242 3.91 14.38 14.04
CA MET A 242 3.68 15.10 12.77
C MET A 242 4.02 16.60 12.89
N LEU A 243 3.66 17.24 14.01
CA LEU A 243 3.94 18.64 14.25
C LEU A 243 5.46 18.90 14.28
N LEU A 244 6.22 18.05 14.97
CA LEU A 244 7.67 18.16 15.05
C LEU A 244 8.34 17.96 13.68
N MET A 245 7.91 16.99 12.89
CA MET A 245 8.42 16.80 11.53
C MET A 245 8.08 17.98 10.62
N ASN A 246 6.87 18.52 10.74
CA ASN A 246 6.43 19.70 10.01
C ASN A 246 7.32 20.93 10.36
N LEU A 247 7.66 21.09 11.64
CA LEU A 247 8.57 22.14 12.11
C LEU A 247 9.95 22.03 11.42
N ILE A 248 10.52 20.81 11.33
CA ILE A 248 11.80 20.59 10.64
C ILE A 248 11.69 20.95 9.15
N VAL A 249 10.61 20.55 8.47
CA VAL A 249 10.38 20.84 7.05
C VAL A 249 10.35 22.36 6.81
N PHE A 250 9.54 23.09 7.58
CA PHE A 250 9.44 24.55 7.41
C PHE A 250 10.71 25.28 7.83
N ALA A 251 11.37 24.86 8.92
CA ALA A 251 12.64 25.43 9.32
C ALA A 251 13.73 25.18 8.29
N SER A 252 13.81 23.98 7.71
CA SER A 252 14.75 23.67 6.63
C SER A 252 14.51 24.55 5.40
N LEU A 253 13.25 24.75 4.99
CA LEU A 253 12.89 25.64 3.88
C LEU A 253 13.27 27.09 4.17
N GLY A 254 12.99 27.59 5.38
CA GLY A 254 13.36 28.96 5.80
C GLY A 254 14.86 29.18 5.77
N ILE A 255 15.64 28.22 6.28
CA ILE A 255 17.10 28.29 6.29
C ILE A 255 17.64 28.20 4.85
N LEU A 256 17.12 27.27 4.02
CA LEU A 256 17.53 27.17 2.62
C LEU A 256 17.25 28.46 1.83
N ALA A 257 16.10 29.10 2.06
CA ALA A 257 15.78 30.38 1.44
C ALA A 257 16.71 31.49 1.89
N TRP A 258 17.17 31.44 3.15
CA TRP A 258 18.08 32.44 3.71
C TRP A 258 19.53 32.25 3.24
N ILE A 259 20.02 30.97 3.14
CA ILE A 259 21.39 30.64 2.73
C ILE A 259 21.51 30.54 1.19
N PHE A 260 20.45 30.75 0.43
CA PHE A 260 20.44 30.58 -1.03
C PHE A 260 21.56 31.36 -1.77
N LEU A 261 22.12 32.39 -1.18
CA LEU A 261 23.21 33.19 -1.73
C LEU A 261 24.62 32.68 -1.32
N GLU A 262 24.74 31.75 -0.37
CA GLU A 262 26.02 31.24 0.14
C GLU A 262 26.12 29.73 -0.15
N TYR A 263 26.85 29.36 -1.20
CA TYR A 263 27.07 27.97 -1.59
C TYR A 263 28.16 27.31 -0.74
N GLY A 264 27.80 26.19 -0.06
CA GLY A 264 28.75 25.39 0.72
C GLY A 264 28.19 24.01 1.11
N LEU A 265 29.01 23.17 1.76
CA LEU A 265 28.62 21.85 2.28
C LEU A 265 27.39 21.92 3.20
N VAL A 266 27.24 23.04 3.89
CA VAL A 266 26.12 23.33 4.81
C VAL A 266 24.77 23.32 4.10
N PHE A 267 24.71 23.84 2.87
CA PHE A 267 23.49 23.82 2.05
C PHE A 267 22.93 22.39 1.89
N TYR A 268 23.82 21.42 1.60
CA TYR A 268 23.41 20.03 1.40
C TYR A 268 22.84 19.38 2.65
N GLN A 269 23.29 19.72 3.84
CA GLN A 269 22.75 19.19 5.11
C GLN A 269 21.28 19.59 5.29
N PHE A 270 20.89 20.82 4.98
CA PHE A 270 19.50 21.27 5.07
C PHE A 270 18.63 20.71 3.96
N VAL A 271 19.17 20.50 2.75
CA VAL A 271 18.47 19.79 1.66
C VAL A 271 18.17 18.36 2.08
N VAL A 272 19.16 17.63 2.59
CA VAL A 272 18.98 16.25 3.07
C VAL A 272 17.97 16.20 4.22
N SER A 273 18.08 17.11 5.19
CA SER A 273 17.14 17.20 6.32
C SER A 273 15.71 17.45 5.86
N PHE A 274 15.51 18.31 4.85
CA PHE A 274 14.21 18.60 4.26
C PHE A 274 13.59 17.34 3.62
N PHE A 275 14.36 16.59 2.82
CA PHE A 275 13.85 15.38 2.17
C PHE A 275 13.56 14.27 3.17
N ILE A 276 14.41 14.05 4.18
CA ILE A 276 14.19 13.04 5.22
C ILE A 276 12.95 13.39 6.05
N ALA A 277 12.85 14.64 6.53
CA ALA A 277 11.71 15.08 7.33
C ALA A 277 10.41 15.09 6.51
N GLY A 278 10.47 15.51 5.24
CA GLY A 278 9.34 15.49 4.31
C GLY A 278 8.84 14.08 4.04
N GLY A 279 9.74 13.14 3.79
CA GLY A 279 9.42 11.72 3.60
C GLY A 279 8.79 11.11 4.86
N MET A 280 9.34 11.40 6.04
CA MET A 280 8.79 10.95 7.31
C MET A 280 7.42 11.58 7.59
N LEU A 281 7.25 12.88 7.34
CA LEU A 281 5.97 13.57 7.48
C LEU A 281 4.91 12.96 6.55
N TYR A 282 5.24 12.69 5.29
CA TYR A 282 4.36 12.01 4.34
C TYR A 282 3.93 10.64 4.86
N TYR A 283 4.89 9.84 5.38
CA TYR A 283 4.61 8.54 5.98
C TYR A 283 3.64 8.66 7.18
N LEU A 284 3.88 9.62 8.09
CA LEU A 284 3.04 9.85 9.27
C LEU A 284 1.62 10.32 8.88
N LEU A 285 1.50 11.20 7.87
CA LEU A 285 0.21 11.64 7.34
C LEU A 285 -0.59 10.47 6.76
N ARG A 286 0.09 9.62 5.96
CA ARG A 286 -0.50 8.40 5.39
C ARG A 286 -0.95 7.45 6.50
N LYS A 287 -0.09 7.21 7.50
CA LYS A 287 -0.41 6.37 8.67
C LYS A 287 -1.61 6.92 9.45
N CYS A 288 -1.65 8.23 9.68
CA CYS A 288 -2.76 8.89 10.37
C CYS A 288 -4.09 8.69 9.61
N LYS A 289 -4.09 8.90 8.29
CA LYS A 289 -5.27 8.69 7.44
C LYS A 289 -5.76 7.24 7.54
N MET A 290 -4.86 6.27 7.45
CA MET A 290 -5.17 4.84 7.52
C MET A 290 -5.77 4.46 8.88
N VAL A 291 -5.10 4.83 9.96
CA VAL A 291 -5.50 4.47 11.34
C VAL A 291 -6.85 5.10 11.71
N LYS A 292 -7.14 6.30 11.21
CA LYS A 292 -8.46 6.94 11.42
C LYS A 292 -9.57 6.27 10.64
N ARG A 293 -9.28 5.77 9.44
CA ARG A 293 -10.27 5.12 8.59
C ARG A 293 -10.55 3.68 9.05
N ASP A 294 -9.48 2.91 9.24
CA ASP A 294 -9.56 1.45 9.46
C ASP A 294 -9.58 1.07 10.94
N GLY A 295 -9.25 2.01 11.84
CA GLY A 295 -9.05 1.71 13.25
C GLY A 295 -7.74 0.96 13.52
N VAL A 296 -7.66 0.35 14.70
CA VAL A 296 -6.54 -0.50 15.12
C VAL A 296 -7.09 -1.82 15.67
N LEU A 297 -6.34 -2.89 15.54
CA LEU A 297 -6.74 -4.19 16.07
C LEU A 297 -7.01 -4.09 17.58
N ASN A 298 -8.16 -4.63 18.01
CA ASN A 298 -8.41 -4.92 19.42
C ASN A 298 -7.79 -6.28 19.80
N GLU A 299 -7.97 -6.75 21.01
CA GLU A 299 -7.38 -8.00 21.49
C GLU A 299 -7.93 -9.22 20.74
N GLU A 300 -9.26 -9.29 20.53
CA GLU A 300 -9.93 -10.34 19.77
C GLU A 300 -9.51 -10.31 18.28
N GLY A 301 -9.46 -9.12 17.70
CA GLY A 301 -8.98 -8.95 16.31
C GLY A 301 -7.52 -9.33 16.14
N ALA A 302 -6.68 -9.11 17.14
CA ALA A 302 -5.29 -9.53 17.12
C ALA A 302 -5.16 -11.06 17.16
N GLU A 303 -6.01 -11.74 17.92
CA GLU A 303 -6.11 -13.18 17.96
C GLU A 303 -6.58 -13.77 16.64
N ASN A 304 -7.67 -13.24 16.09
CA ASN A 304 -8.18 -13.62 14.77
C ASN A 304 -7.14 -13.43 13.66
N TYR A 305 -6.50 -12.27 13.65
CA TYR A 305 -5.41 -11.98 12.70
C TYR A 305 -4.24 -12.95 12.88
N TYR A 306 -3.89 -13.30 14.11
CA TYR A 306 -2.84 -14.28 14.41
C TYR A 306 -3.16 -15.66 13.85
N TYR A 307 -4.38 -16.18 14.04
CA TYR A 307 -4.79 -17.47 13.49
C TYR A 307 -4.73 -17.48 11.96
N TRP A 308 -5.27 -16.48 11.30
CA TRP A 308 -5.21 -16.36 9.84
C TRP A 308 -3.78 -16.22 9.33
N LYS A 309 -2.94 -15.47 10.02
CA LYS A 309 -1.52 -15.36 9.69
C LYS A 309 -0.77 -16.68 9.86
N SER A 310 -1.06 -17.42 10.92
CA SER A 310 -0.46 -18.73 11.19
C SER A 310 -0.90 -19.76 10.14
N PHE A 311 -2.14 -19.70 9.71
CA PHE A 311 -2.65 -20.49 8.59
C PHE A 311 -1.99 -20.10 7.25
N ALA A 312 -1.86 -18.83 6.96
CA ALA A 312 -1.11 -18.35 5.79
C ALA A 312 0.35 -18.80 5.80
N ASN A 313 1.03 -18.77 6.96
CA ASN A 313 2.39 -19.28 7.10
C ASN A 313 2.48 -20.76 6.75
N MET A 314 1.53 -21.57 7.21
CA MET A 314 1.44 -23.00 6.86
C MET A 314 1.29 -23.18 5.34
N LEU A 315 0.37 -22.43 4.69
CA LEU A 315 0.18 -22.49 3.24
C LEU A 315 1.43 -22.09 2.45
N HIS A 316 2.15 -21.05 2.90
CA HIS A 316 3.40 -20.64 2.26
C HIS A 316 4.54 -21.67 2.40
N GLU A 317 4.53 -22.44 3.47
CA GLU A 317 5.52 -23.46 3.77
C GLU A 317 5.06 -24.89 3.42
N ILE A 318 3.91 -25.04 2.75
CA ILE A 318 3.26 -26.35 2.46
C ILE A 318 4.18 -27.33 1.72
N ALA A 319 5.05 -26.83 0.86
CA ALA A 319 6.03 -27.64 0.13
C ALA A 319 7.10 -28.28 1.05
N HIS A 320 7.28 -27.76 2.25
CA HIS A 320 8.28 -28.21 3.23
C HIS A 320 7.67 -29.02 4.39
N LEU A 321 6.33 -29.26 4.35
CA LEU A 321 5.66 -30.06 5.36
C LEU A 321 6.04 -31.54 5.21
N LYS A 322 6.15 -32.24 6.34
CA LYS A 322 6.34 -33.69 6.35
C LYS A 322 5.10 -34.41 5.83
N ASP A 323 5.27 -35.65 5.33
CA ASP A 323 4.16 -36.43 4.78
C ASP A 323 3.05 -36.65 5.83
N THR A 324 3.41 -36.92 7.08
CA THR A 324 2.46 -37.07 8.18
C THR A 324 1.66 -35.80 8.49
N GLU A 325 2.24 -34.63 8.26
CA GLU A 325 1.54 -33.34 8.46
C GLU A 325 0.56 -33.08 7.31
N VAL A 326 0.88 -33.53 6.11
CA VAL A 326 0.06 -33.39 4.90
C VAL A 326 -1.08 -34.40 4.86
N GLU A 327 -0.87 -35.61 5.34
CA GLU A 327 -1.92 -36.64 5.45
C GLU A 327 -3.06 -36.22 6.40
N GLY A 328 -2.76 -35.36 7.39
CA GLY A 328 -3.77 -34.78 8.28
C GLY A 328 -4.65 -33.70 7.64
N VAL A 329 -4.31 -33.23 6.44
CA VAL A 329 -5.07 -32.19 5.75
C VAL A 329 -6.22 -32.80 4.94
N ILE A 330 -7.43 -32.64 5.41
CA ILE A 330 -8.63 -33.28 4.81
C ILE A 330 -9.28 -32.40 3.74
N LEU A 331 -9.17 -31.07 3.85
CA LEU A 331 -9.93 -30.11 3.02
C LEU A 331 -9.04 -29.37 2.00
N TRP A 332 -8.41 -30.12 1.09
CA TRP A 332 -7.53 -29.56 0.07
C TRP A 332 -8.22 -28.53 -0.87
N ASN A 333 -9.48 -28.73 -1.17
CA ASN A 333 -10.29 -27.80 -1.94
C ASN A 333 -10.37 -26.40 -1.24
N ARG A 334 -10.70 -26.38 0.05
CA ARG A 334 -10.75 -25.12 0.83
C ARG A 334 -9.38 -24.49 1.00
N LEU A 335 -8.33 -25.31 1.22
CA LEU A 335 -6.95 -24.84 1.26
C LEU A 335 -6.55 -24.11 -0.02
N LEU A 336 -6.95 -24.61 -1.17
CA LEU A 336 -6.63 -24.02 -2.46
C LEU A 336 -7.30 -22.65 -2.64
N VAL A 337 -8.55 -22.50 -2.17
CA VAL A 337 -9.26 -21.21 -2.16
C VAL A 337 -8.48 -20.15 -1.36
N TYR A 338 -8.08 -20.50 -0.14
CA TYR A 338 -7.33 -19.55 0.70
C TYR A 338 -5.88 -19.38 0.25
N ALA A 339 -5.27 -20.42 -0.36
CA ALA A 339 -3.95 -20.27 -0.98
C ALA A 339 -3.96 -19.24 -2.11
N ALA A 340 -5.03 -19.16 -2.89
CA ALA A 340 -5.20 -18.10 -3.88
C ALA A 340 -5.27 -16.72 -3.21
N MET A 341 -6.05 -16.59 -2.13
CA MET A 341 -6.15 -15.35 -1.37
C MET A 341 -4.78 -14.86 -0.87
N PHE A 342 -3.92 -15.77 -0.37
CA PHE A 342 -2.59 -15.46 0.16
C PHE A 342 -1.46 -15.52 -0.88
N ASN A 343 -1.79 -15.57 -2.17
CA ASN A 343 -0.80 -15.61 -3.26
C ASN A 343 0.17 -16.80 -3.19
N CYS A 344 -0.32 -17.96 -2.83
CA CYS A 344 0.47 -19.19 -2.77
C CYS A 344 -0.23 -20.41 -3.41
N ALA A 345 -1.25 -20.19 -4.27
CA ALA A 345 -1.94 -21.23 -5.00
C ALA A 345 -0.99 -22.13 -5.80
N ASP A 346 0.02 -21.54 -6.46
CA ASP A 346 1.03 -22.30 -7.22
C ASP A 346 1.81 -23.30 -6.36
N LYS A 347 2.14 -22.92 -5.12
CA LYS A 347 2.85 -23.81 -4.19
C LYS A 347 1.95 -24.98 -3.77
N VAL A 348 0.69 -24.69 -3.49
CA VAL A 348 -0.29 -25.69 -3.07
C VAL A 348 -0.57 -26.66 -4.22
N THR A 349 -0.88 -26.17 -5.43
CA THR A 349 -1.13 -27.02 -6.60
C THR A 349 0.09 -27.87 -6.95
N LYS A 350 1.30 -27.32 -6.86
CA LYS A 350 2.55 -28.05 -7.08
C LYS A 350 2.73 -29.18 -6.07
N THR A 351 2.44 -28.93 -4.81
CA THR A 351 2.50 -29.94 -3.74
C THR A 351 1.45 -31.03 -3.97
N MET A 352 0.22 -30.65 -4.33
CA MET A 352 -0.83 -31.62 -4.67
C MET A 352 -0.45 -32.52 -5.84
N LYS A 353 0.10 -31.96 -6.93
CA LYS A 353 0.59 -32.73 -8.09
C LYS A 353 1.70 -33.71 -7.70
N LEU A 354 2.71 -33.24 -6.94
CA LEU A 354 3.83 -34.06 -6.50
C LEU A 354 3.39 -35.24 -5.63
N ARG A 355 2.39 -35.04 -4.79
CA ARG A 355 1.87 -36.02 -3.83
C ARG A 355 0.64 -36.77 -4.37
N LYS A 356 0.25 -36.52 -5.63
CA LYS A 356 -0.90 -37.13 -6.31
C LYS A 356 -2.22 -36.99 -5.54
N ILE A 357 -2.42 -35.84 -4.90
CA ILE A 357 -3.63 -35.55 -4.14
C ILE A 357 -4.73 -35.14 -5.12
N THR A 358 -5.86 -35.87 -5.09
CA THR A 358 -7.05 -35.57 -5.90
C THR A 358 -8.13 -34.94 -5.05
N ILE A 359 -8.96 -34.11 -5.66
CA ILE A 359 -10.13 -33.45 -5.08
C ILE A 359 -11.37 -34.08 -5.73
N ASP A 360 -12.40 -34.33 -4.93
CA ASP A 360 -13.65 -34.91 -5.44
C ASP A 360 -14.39 -33.97 -6.41
N ASN A 361 -14.26 -32.66 -6.23
CA ASN A 361 -14.82 -31.68 -7.16
C ASN A 361 -14.04 -31.69 -8.49
N PRO A 362 -14.66 -32.10 -9.62
CA PRO A 362 -13.98 -32.21 -10.90
C PRO A 362 -13.39 -30.90 -11.42
N SER A 363 -14.09 -29.78 -11.19
CA SER A 363 -13.60 -28.45 -11.61
C SER A 363 -12.42 -27.98 -10.78
N MET A 364 -12.40 -28.24 -9.47
CA MET A 364 -11.24 -27.94 -8.63
C MET A 364 -10.06 -28.85 -8.98
N ASN A 365 -10.32 -30.13 -9.28
CA ASN A 365 -9.29 -31.06 -9.72
C ASN A 365 -8.71 -30.61 -11.07
N ALA A 366 -9.55 -30.18 -12.02
CA ALA A 366 -9.12 -29.64 -13.30
C ALA A 366 -8.26 -28.38 -13.11
N PHE A 367 -8.64 -27.47 -12.19
CA PHE A 367 -7.84 -26.29 -11.85
C PHE A 367 -6.41 -26.67 -11.44
N VAL A 368 -6.24 -27.71 -10.61
CA VAL A 368 -4.94 -28.20 -10.17
C VAL A 368 -4.15 -28.83 -11.32
N TYR A 369 -4.73 -29.84 -11.99
CA TYR A 369 -3.97 -30.72 -12.89
C TYR A 369 -3.80 -30.18 -14.32
N GLN A 370 -4.60 -29.15 -14.69
CA GLN A 370 -4.56 -28.54 -16.04
C GLN A 370 -3.97 -27.14 -16.06
N ASP A 371 -3.21 -26.78 -15.01
CA ASP A 371 -2.48 -25.51 -14.89
C ASP A 371 -3.35 -24.25 -15.04
N MET A 372 -4.65 -24.34 -14.69
CA MET A 372 -5.57 -23.21 -14.78
C MET A 372 -5.27 -22.08 -13.79
N VAL A 373 -4.38 -22.31 -12.84
CA VAL A 373 -3.89 -21.27 -11.91
C VAL A 373 -3.39 -20.06 -12.68
N TYR A 374 -2.64 -20.29 -13.77
CA TYR A 374 -2.10 -19.21 -14.60
C TYR A 374 -3.19 -18.40 -15.30
N ASP A 375 -4.17 -19.08 -15.91
CA ASP A 375 -5.26 -18.40 -16.65
C ASP A 375 -6.13 -17.54 -15.71
N PHE A 376 -6.40 -18.04 -14.50
CA PHE A 376 -7.14 -17.30 -13.48
C PHE A 376 -6.36 -16.10 -12.96
N HIS A 377 -5.08 -16.29 -12.69
CA HIS A 377 -4.21 -15.19 -12.27
C HIS A 377 -4.13 -14.13 -13.37
N ALA A 378 -3.93 -14.53 -14.63
CA ALA A 378 -3.87 -13.62 -15.77
C ALA A 378 -5.17 -12.81 -15.93
N SER A 379 -6.34 -13.46 -15.79
CA SER A 379 -7.64 -12.78 -15.88
C SER A 379 -7.88 -11.82 -14.73
N SER A 380 -7.51 -12.20 -13.51
CA SER A 380 -7.64 -11.35 -12.32
C SER A 380 -6.68 -10.16 -12.38
N HIS A 381 -5.46 -10.35 -12.85
CA HIS A 381 -4.47 -9.28 -13.08
C HIS A 381 -4.93 -8.34 -14.20
N ALA A 382 -5.47 -8.88 -15.31
CA ALA A 382 -6.02 -8.08 -16.40
C ALA A 382 -7.15 -7.16 -15.91
N PHE A 383 -8.00 -7.63 -15.02
CA PHE A 383 -9.08 -6.83 -14.43
C PHE A 383 -8.54 -5.62 -13.66
N VAL A 384 -7.52 -5.80 -12.83
CA VAL A 384 -6.85 -4.69 -12.12
C VAL A 384 -6.23 -3.72 -13.13
N GLY A 385 -5.62 -4.26 -14.20
CA GLY A 385 -5.09 -3.48 -15.31
C GLY A 385 -6.15 -2.64 -16.04
N TYR A 386 -7.35 -3.16 -16.25
CA TYR A 386 -8.47 -2.39 -16.83
C TYR A 386 -8.88 -1.22 -15.97
N GLY A 387 -8.88 -1.37 -14.65
CA GLY A 387 -9.12 -0.26 -13.70
C GLY A 387 -8.06 0.83 -13.79
N ALA A 388 -6.79 0.44 -13.85
CA ALA A 388 -5.67 1.38 -14.03
C ALA A 388 -5.75 2.10 -15.38
N ALA A 389 -6.04 1.36 -16.47
CA ALA A 389 -6.24 1.93 -17.80
C ALA A 389 -7.42 2.92 -17.82
N ALA A 390 -8.54 2.61 -17.16
CA ALA A 390 -9.67 3.51 -17.05
C ALA A 390 -9.35 4.81 -16.29
N ASN A 391 -8.53 4.72 -15.22
CA ASN A 391 -8.06 5.91 -14.50
C ASN A 391 -7.18 6.79 -15.40
N SER A 392 -6.21 6.21 -16.11
CA SER A 392 -5.34 6.92 -17.05
C SER A 392 -6.14 7.53 -18.21
N ALA A 393 -7.09 6.79 -18.78
CA ALA A 393 -7.96 7.27 -19.86
C ALA A 393 -8.86 8.44 -19.40
N SER A 394 -9.34 8.42 -18.16
CA SER A 394 -10.20 9.48 -17.62
C SER A 394 -9.49 10.83 -17.47
N SER A 395 -8.16 10.83 -17.31
CA SER A 395 -7.29 12.01 -17.20
C SER A 395 -6.47 12.27 -18.46
N PHE A 396 -6.73 11.55 -19.54
CA PHE A 396 -5.99 11.67 -20.79
C PHE A 396 -6.09 13.10 -21.36
N SER A 397 -4.93 13.72 -21.68
CA SER A 397 -4.85 15.02 -22.34
C SER A 397 -3.81 14.97 -23.45
N VAL A 398 -4.18 15.45 -24.64
CA VAL A 398 -3.23 15.70 -25.73
C VAL A 398 -2.73 17.12 -25.56
N SER A 399 -1.49 17.30 -25.10
CA SER A 399 -0.87 18.62 -25.11
C SER A 399 -0.63 19.03 -26.54
N SER A 400 -1.25 20.12 -26.97
CA SER A 400 -1.01 20.76 -28.29
C SER A 400 0.32 21.51 -28.26
N GLY A 401 1.43 20.80 -28.23
CA GLY A 401 2.76 21.38 -28.21
C GLY A 401 3.83 20.34 -28.58
N GLY A 402 4.19 20.27 -29.86
CA GLY A 402 5.48 19.72 -30.35
C GLY A 402 5.60 18.20 -30.33
N SER A 403 5.34 17.60 -31.48
CA SER A 403 6.05 16.44 -32.06
C SER A 403 6.97 15.64 -31.12
N SER A 404 6.42 14.57 -30.52
CA SER A 404 7.12 13.31 -30.35
C SER A 404 6.09 12.21 -30.10
N GLY A 405 6.03 11.27 -31.01
CA GLY A 405 5.18 10.09 -30.96
C GLY A 405 5.47 9.25 -29.72
N GLY A 406 4.75 9.46 -28.65
CA GLY A 406 4.66 8.59 -27.51
C GLY A 406 3.65 7.50 -27.82
N GLY A 407 4.09 6.41 -28.44
CA GLY A 407 3.31 5.20 -28.57
C GLY A 407 2.96 4.69 -27.17
N PHE A 408 1.69 4.67 -26.83
CA PHE A 408 1.19 3.88 -25.72
C PHE A 408 1.34 2.41 -26.10
N SER A 409 2.50 1.83 -25.84
CA SER A 409 2.62 0.38 -25.76
C SER A 409 1.80 -0.03 -24.53
N GLY A 410 0.61 -0.57 -24.79
CA GLY A 410 -0.13 -1.33 -23.80
C GLY A 410 0.83 -2.42 -23.29
N GLY A 411 1.33 -2.25 -22.07
CA GLY A 411 2.22 -3.18 -21.44
C GLY A 411 1.50 -4.52 -21.21
N GLY A 412 1.56 -5.37 -22.22
CA GLY A 412 1.42 -6.80 -22.03
C GLY A 412 2.63 -7.24 -21.23
N GLY A 413 2.48 -7.35 -19.91
CA GLY A 413 3.53 -7.84 -19.02
C GLY A 413 3.84 -9.29 -19.32
N GLY A 414 4.86 -9.53 -20.15
CA GLY A 414 5.48 -10.82 -20.29
C GLY A 414 6.12 -11.23 -18.98
N GLY A 415 5.63 -12.32 -18.39
CA GLY A 415 6.22 -12.97 -17.23
C GLY A 415 7.64 -13.43 -17.56
N GLY A 416 8.63 -12.78 -16.94
CA GLY A 416 9.98 -13.26 -16.85
C GLY A 416 10.11 -14.21 -15.67
N GLY A 417 10.19 -15.52 -15.94
CA GLY A 417 10.64 -16.51 -14.98
C GLY A 417 12.09 -16.24 -14.66
N GLY A 418 12.40 -15.90 -13.40
CA GLY A 418 13.73 -15.90 -12.83
C GLY A 418 13.86 -17.11 -11.92
N ALA A 419 14.63 -18.10 -12.38
CA ALA A 419 15.19 -19.13 -11.51
C ALA A 419 16.20 -18.46 -10.57
N PHE A 420 16.06 -18.74 -9.31
CA PHE A 420 17.11 -19.19 -8.38
C PHE A 420 16.42 -19.45 -7.02
#